data_8f24a44cfb2b55420860058c37d000d8
#
_entry.id   8f24a44cfb2b55420860058c37d000d8
#
_cell.length_a   1.000
_cell.length_b   1.000
_cell.length_c   1.000
_cell.angle_alpha   90.00
_cell.angle_beta   90.00
_cell.angle_gamma   90.00
#
_symmetry.space_group_name_H-M   'P 1'
#
loop_
_entity.id
_entity.type
_entity.pdbx_description
1 polymer ?
#
loop_
_entity_poly.entity_id
_entity_poly.type
_entity_poly.pdbx_seq_one_letter_code
_entity_poly.pdbx_strand_id
1 'polypeptide(L)'
;VDSTIAASRMQGDRKAGVIWHTQGSGKSLLMAFYAGQLVRHPAMQNPTLVVLTDRNDLDDQLFGQFQRCHDMLGQMPVQAESREHLAELLKRASGGVVFTTIHKFMPEGGGPGVARMPALSGRRKIVVIADEAHRSHYGFGGRVNEKGEMSYGFASNLRDALPNASFIGFAGTPIEKTDANTRAIFGD
;
A
#
# COMPACT_ATOMS: atom_id res chain seq x y z
N VAL A 1 8.75 -8.34 -9.19
CA VAL A 1 8.56 -7.26 -10.18
C VAL A 1 7.58 -7.69 -11.25
N ASP A 2 7.76 -8.83 -11.90
CA ASP A 2 6.92 -9.30 -13.01
C ASP A 2 5.43 -9.41 -12.65
N SER A 3 5.12 -9.95 -11.46
CA SER A 3 3.75 -10.02 -10.95
C SER A 3 3.11 -8.63 -10.85
N THR A 4 3.87 -7.63 -10.37
CA THR A 4 3.38 -6.24 -10.27
C THR A 4 3.15 -5.61 -11.63
N ILE A 5 4.04 -5.88 -12.59
CA ILE A 5 3.88 -5.41 -13.97
C ILE A 5 2.63 -6.03 -14.58
N ALA A 6 2.42 -7.33 -14.40
CA ALA A 6 1.22 -8.03 -14.88
C ALA A 6 -0.05 -7.47 -14.24
N ALA A 7 -0.06 -7.30 -12.90
CA ALA A 7 -1.17 -6.73 -12.16
C ALA A 7 -1.52 -5.29 -12.58
N SER A 8 -0.51 -4.51 -12.99
CA SER A 8 -0.68 -3.09 -13.40
C SER A 8 -1.20 -2.90 -14.84
N ARG A 9 -1.28 -3.95 -15.66
CA ARG A 9 -1.82 -3.88 -17.04
C ARG A 9 -3.31 -3.53 -17.03
N MET A 10 -3.83 -3.12 -18.18
CA MET A 10 -5.25 -2.73 -18.34
C MET A 10 -6.22 -3.83 -17.85
N GLN A 11 -5.90 -5.09 -18.12
CA GLN A 11 -6.68 -6.26 -17.73
C GLN A 11 -6.13 -6.98 -16.49
N GLY A 12 -5.14 -6.40 -15.81
CA GLY A 12 -4.57 -6.97 -14.60
C GLY A 12 -5.54 -6.83 -13.40
N ASP A 13 -5.45 -7.77 -12.49
CA ASP A 13 -6.33 -7.88 -11.31
C ASP A 13 -5.94 -6.94 -10.15
N ARG A 14 -4.85 -6.16 -10.31
CA ARG A 14 -4.30 -5.25 -9.30
C ARG A 14 -3.69 -5.95 -8.09
N LYS A 15 -3.45 -7.24 -8.15
CA LYS A 15 -2.89 -8.06 -7.07
C LYS A 15 -1.54 -8.60 -7.49
N ALA A 16 -0.48 -8.11 -6.86
CA ALA A 16 0.89 -8.50 -7.20
C ALA A 16 1.46 -9.62 -6.34
N GLY A 17 0.72 -10.04 -5.33
CA GLY A 17 1.11 -11.10 -4.41
C GLY A 17 1.65 -10.61 -3.08
N VAL A 18 2.11 -11.56 -2.27
CA VAL A 18 2.74 -11.29 -0.98
C VAL A 18 4.14 -11.92 -0.95
N ILE A 19 5.11 -11.14 -0.49
CA ILE A 19 6.47 -11.60 -0.25
C ILE A 19 6.64 -11.86 1.24
N TRP A 20 6.86 -13.12 1.59
CA TRP A 20 7.25 -13.48 2.93
C TRP A 20 8.77 -13.38 3.09
N HIS A 21 9.20 -12.69 4.14
CA HIS A 21 10.62 -12.53 4.45
C HIS A 21 10.81 -12.48 5.96
N THR A 22 11.59 -13.40 6.51
CA THR A 22 11.79 -13.55 7.96
C THR A 22 12.15 -12.22 8.61
N GLN A 23 11.57 -11.95 9.77
CA GLN A 23 11.88 -10.75 10.54
C GLN A 23 13.38 -10.68 10.86
N GLY A 24 13.98 -9.49 10.72
CA GLY A 24 15.41 -9.27 10.95
C GLY A 24 16.33 -9.67 9.78
N SER A 25 15.83 -10.26 8.69
CA SER A 25 16.64 -10.74 7.56
C SER A 25 16.81 -9.72 6.42
N GLY A 26 16.52 -8.43 6.66
CA GLY A 26 16.73 -7.36 5.67
C GLY A 26 15.49 -7.02 4.83
N LYS A 27 14.28 -7.28 5.33
CA LYS A 27 13.01 -6.96 4.64
C LYS A 27 12.97 -5.52 4.12
N SER A 28 13.37 -4.53 4.94
CA SER A 28 13.36 -3.12 4.55
C SER A 28 14.27 -2.82 3.35
N LEU A 29 15.43 -3.47 3.28
CA LEU A 29 16.35 -3.34 2.16
C LEU A 29 15.78 -4.01 0.90
N LEU A 30 15.17 -5.18 1.06
CA LEU A 30 14.49 -5.88 -0.04
C LEU A 30 13.36 -5.02 -0.61
N MET A 31 12.56 -4.36 0.25
CA MET A 31 11.51 -3.43 -0.17
C MET A 31 12.09 -2.24 -0.96
N ALA A 32 13.20 -1.66 -0.50
CA ALA A 32 13.86 -0.56 -1.20
C ALA A 32 14.42 -1.00 -2.58
N PHE A 33 15.05 -2.18 -2.68
CA PHE A 33 15.50 -2.74 -3.95
C PHE A 33 14.34 -3.05 -4.90
N TYR A 34 13.28 -3.61 -4.39
CA TYR A 34 12.06 -3.86 -5.15
C TYR A 34 11.48 -2.55 -5.71
N ALA A 35 11.37 -1.52 -4.88
CA ALA A 35 10.94 -0.18 -5.28
C ALA A 35 11.82 0.40 -6.39
N GLY A 36 13.14 0.32 -6.25
CA GLY A 36 14.10 0.76 -7.26
C GLY A 36 13.96 0.04 -8.60
N GLN A 37 13.71 -1.26 -8.57
CA GLN A 37 13.43 -2.06 -9.76
C GLN A 37 12.15 -1.59 -10.47
N LEU A 38 11.08 -1.32 -9.72
CA LEU A 38 9.82 -0.84 -10.30
C LEU A 38 9.96 0.54 -10.93
N VAL A 39 10.62 1.47 -10.24
CA VAL A 39 10.83 2.85 -10.75
C VAL A 39 11.60 2.84 -12.07
N ARG A 40 12.60 1.99 -12.20
CA ARG A 40 13.45 1.90 -13.40
C ARG A 40 12.86 1.05 -14.51
N HIS A 41 11.85 0.24 -14.23
CA HIS A 41 11.32 -0.70 -15.23
C HIS A 41 10.53 0.04 -16.32
N PRO A 42 10.88 -0.12 -17.62
CA PRO A 42 10.25 0.63 -18.72
C PRO A 42 8.73 0.46 -18.79
N ALA A 43 8.21 -0.76 -18.53
CA ALA A 43 6.78 -1.02 -18.54
C ALA A 43 6.00 -0.27 -17.46
N MET A 44 6.65 0.10 -16.36
CA MET A 44 6.03 0.85 -15.24
C MET A 44 6.00 2.36 -15.51
N GLN A 45 6.89 2.88 -16.37
CA GLN A 45 6.90 4.30 -16.77
C GLN A 45 6.98 5.25 -15.57
N ASN A 46 7.93 5.00 -14.67
CA ASN A 46 8.12 5.77 -13.44
C ASN A 46 6.84 5.84 -12.58
N PRO A 47 6.41 4.74 -11.96
CA PRO A 47 5.18 4.68 -11.18
C PRO A 47 5.29 5.53 -9.91
N THR A 48 4.17 5.94 -9.35
CA THR A 48 4.12 6.44 -7.97
C THR A 48 4.08 5.25 -7.02
N LEU A 49 5.01 5.17 -6.10
CA LEU A 49 5.06 4.14 -5.06
C LEU A 49 4.46 4.70 -3.77
N VAL A 50 3.49 4.01 -3.21
CA VAL A 50 2.90 4.31 -1.90
C VAL A 50 3.36 3.23 -0.94
N VAL A 51 4.27 3.57 -0.04
CA VAL A 51 4.75 2.66 1.00
C VAL A 51 3.84 2.82 2.22
N LEU A 52 3.12 1.76 2.53
CA LEU A 52 2.11 1.73 3.57
C LEU A 52 2.64 1.03 4.80
N THR A 53 2.63 1.72 5.93
CA THR A 53 3.07 1.20 7.23
C THR A 53 1.94 1.22 8.26
N ASP A 54 2.04 0.38 9.28
CA ASP A 54 1.03 0.28 10.34
C ASP A 54 1.22 1.34 11.45
N ARG A 55 2.46 1.66 11.78
CA ARG A 55 2.81 2.55 12.90
C ARG A 55 3.86 3.59 12.52
N ASN A 56 3.75 4.75 13.15
CA ASN A 56 4.68 5.86 12.94
C ASN A 56 6.14 5.50 13.32
N ASP A 57 6.37 4.76 14.40
CA ASP A 57 7.72 4.44 14.90
C ASP A 57 8.50 3.48 13.99
N LEU A 58 7.82 2.55 13.31
CA LEU A 58 8.42 1.68 12.31
C LEU A 58 8.63 2.41 10.98
N ASP A 59 7.84 3.46 10.76
CA ASP A 59 7.90 4.31 9.58
C ASP A 59 9.26 5.00 9.48
N ASP A 60 9.80 5.52 10.58
CA ASP A 60 11.09 6.23 10.60
C ASP A 60 12.26 5.33 10.20
N GLN A 61 12.28 4.07 10.65
CA GLN A 61 13.34 3.13 10.29
C GLN A 61 13.27 2.72 8.82
N LEU A 62 12.08 2.36 8.33
CA LEU A 62 11.86 1.98 6.94
C LEU A 62 12.09 3.19 6.02
N PHE A 63 11.54 4.35 6.38
CA PHE A 63 11.73 5.61 5.66
C PHE A 63 13.21 5.98 5.55
N GLY A 64 13.96 5.92 6.67
CA GLY A 64 15.41 6.16 6.68
C GLY A 64 16.18 5.18 5.78
N GLN A 65 15.73 3.93 5.65
CA GLN A 65 16.33 2.98 4.72
C GLN A 65 16.09 3.41 3.27
N PHE A 66 14.88 3.86 2.92
CA PHE A 66 14.59 4.35 1.59
C PHE A 66 15.32 5.67 1.28
N GLN A 67 15.48 6.56 2.26
CA GLN A 67 16.28 7.77 2.10
C GLN A 67 17.73 7.45 1.74
N ARG A 68 18.34 6.46 2.41
CA ARG A 68 19.70 6.00 2.08
C ARG A 68 19.83 5.39 0.68
N CYS A 69 18.72 4.89 0.15
CA CYS A 69 18.65 4.29 -1.19
C CYS A 69 18.14 5.27 -2.26
N HIS A 70 18.09 6.59 -2.00
CA HIS A 70 17.49 7.58 -2.90
C HIS A 70 18.12 7.61 -4.31
N ASP A 71 19.43 7.37 -4.43
CA ASP A 71 20.11 7.29 -5.73
C ASP A 71 19.55 6.15 -6.59
N MET A 72 19.26 5.01 -5.96
CA MET A 72 18.66 3.87 -6.65
C MET A 72 17.20 4.14 -7.06
N LEU A 73 16.47 4.89 -6.24
CA LEU A 73 15.10 5.31 -6.51
C LEU A 73 15.03 6.46 -7.52
N GLY A 74 16.14 7.20 -7.73
CA GLY A 74 16.19 8.40 -8.57
C GLY A 74 15.34 9.55 -8.03
N GLN A 75 14.92 9.49 -6.77
CA GLN A 75 14.06 10.49 -6.12
C GLN A 75 14.07 10.30 -4.60
N MET A 76 13.87 11.42 -3.88
CA MET A 76 13.74 11.37 -2.42
C MET A 76 12.35 10.87 -2.02
N PRO A 77 12.25 9.94 -1.06
CA PRO A 77 10.98 9.58 -0.46
C PRO A 77 10.41 10.75 0.36
N VAL A 78 9.09 10.85 0.40
CA VAL A 78 8.35 11.89 1.13
C VAL A 78 7.33 11.23 2.05
N GLN A 79 7.25 11.67 3.30
CA GLN A 79 6.19 11.24 4.21
C GLN A 79 4.95 12.13 4.04
N ALA A 80 3.78 11.51 3.89
CA ALA A 80 2.52 12.22 3.92
C ALA A 80 2.16 12.55 5.38
N GLU A 81 2.07 13.83 5.72
CA GLU A 81 1.77 14.29 7.06
C GLU A 81 0.27 14.17 7.41
N SER A 82 -0.58 14.47 6.42
CA SER A 82 -2.04 14.39 6.54
C SER A 82 -2.66 13.66 5.34
N ARG A 83 -3.97 13.45 5.38
CA ARG A 83 -4.73 12.90 4.24
C ARG A 83 -4.72 13.87 3.05
N GLU A 84 -4.87 15.16 3.31
CA GLU A 84 -4.85 16.21 2.29
C GLU A 84 -3.48 16.26 1.63
N HIS A 85 -2.40 16.17 2.42
CA HIS A 85 -1.04 16.10 1.90
C HIS A 85 -0.83 14.82 1.06
N LEU A 86 -1.35 13.66 1.51
CA LEU A 86 -1.34 12.44 0.71
C LEU A 86 -2.06 12.63 -0.63
N ALA A 87 -3.26 13.20 -0.61
CA ALA A 87 -4.03 13.47 -1.82
C ALA A 87 -3.27 14.39 -2.78
N GLU A 88 -2.60 15.43 -2.25
CA GLU A 88 -1.78 16.34 -3.05
C GLU A 88 -0.58 15.62 -3.68
N LEU A 89 0.15 14.81 -2.91
CA LEU A 89 1.26 14.02 -3.41
C LEU A 89 0.84 13.03 -4.52
N LEU A 90 -0.38 12.54 -4.47
CA LEU A 90 -0.94 11.62 -5.47
C LEU A 90 -1.47 12.29 -6.74
N LYS A 91 -1.57 13.61 -6.80
CA LYS A 91 -1.99 14.37 -8.01
C LYS A 91 -0.91 14.43 -9.09
N ARG A 92 0.35 14.18 -8.74
CA ARG A 92 1.46 14.20 -9.72
C ARG A 92 1.22 13.22 -10.87
N ALA A 93 1.70 13.57 -12.06
CA ALA A 93 1.50 12.77 -13.27
C ALA A 93 2.28 11.44 -13.25
N SER A 94 3.49 11.42 -12.68
CA SER A 94 4.36 10.23 -12.60
C SER A 94 5.36 10.36 -11.46
N GLY A 95 5.99 9.24 -11.10
CA GLY A 95 7.02 9.18 -10.07
C GLY A 95 6.50 9.46 -8.66
N GLY A 96 7.43 9.55 -7.73
CA GLY A 96 7.18 9.76 -6.30
C GLY A 96 7.24 8.46 -5.50
N VAL A 97 7.91 8.54 -4.36
CA VAL A 97 7.89 7.52 -3.31
C VAL A 97 7.28 8.16 -2.09
N VAL A 98 6.05 7.79 -1.77
CA VAL A 98 5.23 8.40 -0.73
C VAL A 98 5.04 7.41 0.41
N PHE A 99 5.49 7.78 1.59
CA PHE A 99 5.25 7.03 2.83
C PHE A 99 3.97 7.51 3.49
N THR A 100 3.17 6.58 3.93
CA THR A 100 1.91 6.89 4.61
C THR A 100 1.51 5.76 5.56
N THR A 101 0.69 6.09 6.54
CA THR A 101 0.13 5.11 7.47
C THR A 101 -1.28 4.70 7.06
N ILE A 102 -1.69 3.52 7.52
CA ILE A 102 -3.04 2.98 7.27
C ILE A 102 -4.15 3.93 7.73
N HIS A 103 -3.91 4.71 8.79
CA HIS A 103 -4.90 5.62 9.35
C HIS A 103 -5.33 6.72 8.38
N LYS A 104 -4.48 7.11 7.42
CA LYS A 104 -4.83 8.14 6.42
C LYS A 104 -5.83 7.65 5.37
N PHE A 105 -6.12 6.35 5.34
CA PHE A 105 -7.17 5.73 4.51
C PHE A 105 -8.44 5.41 5.30
N MET A 106 -8.58 5.93 6.51
CA MET A 106 -9.81 5.81 7.29
C MET A 106 -10.67 7.06 7.09
N PRO A 107 -12.00 6.93 6.91
CA PRO A 107 -12.89 8.08 6.80
C PRO A 107 -12.84 8.96 8.06
N GLU A 108 -12.99 10.28 7.91
CA GLU A 108 -13.14 11.17 9.05
C GLU A 108 -14.41 10.82 9.84
N GLY A 109 -14.29 10.80 11.17
CA GLY A 109 -15.41 10.45 12.04
C GLY A 109 -15.53 8.99 12.41
N GLY A 110 -14.70 8.09 11.86
CA GLY A 110 -14.39 6.70 12.29
C GLY A 110 -15.48 5.86 12.94
N GLY A 111 -16.75 6.13 12.67
CA GLY A 111 -17.92 5.46 13.26
C GLY A 111 -18.67 4.61 12.25
N PRO A 112 -19.53 3.72 12.75
CA PRO A 112 -20.44 2.92 11.94
C PRO A 112 -21.36 3.82 11.10
N GLY A 113 -21.57 3.48 9.83
CA GLY A 113 -22.39 4.28 8.91
C GLY A 113 -21.66 5.36 8.13
N VAL A 114 -20.33 5.47 8.29
CA VAL A 114 -19.52 6.46 7.54
C VAL A 114 -19.42 6.05 6.08
N ALA A 115 -19.59 7.05 5.20
CA ALA A 115 -19.47 6.91 3.76
C ALA A 115 -18.15 6.23 3.35
N ARG A 116 -18.17 5.54 2.21
CA ARG A 116 -16.97 4.96 1.61
C ARG A 116 -15.88 6.00 1.46
N MET A 117 -14.62 5.56 1.54
CA MET A 117 -13.46 6.43 1.32
C MET A 117 -13.54 7.04 -0.08
N PRO A 118 -13.45 8.36 -0.22
CA PRO A 118 -13.42 8.98 -1.55
C PRO A 118 -12.14 8.58 -2.28
N ALA A 119 -12.21 8.47 -3.61
CA ALA A 119 -11.04 8.19 -4.43
C ALA A 119 -10.03 9.34 -4.32
N LEU A 120 -8.84 9.03 -3.83
CA LEU A 120 -7.71 9.97 -3.77
C LEU A 120 -7.01 10.09 -5.12
N SER A 121 -6.96 8.99 -5.88
CA SER A 121 -6.40 9.00 -7.23
C SER A 121 -6.96 7.84 -8.05
N GLY A 122 -7.40 8.14 -9.26
CA GLY A 122 -7.82 7.15 -10.26
C GLY A 122 -6.67 6.64 -11.16
N ARG A 123 -5.42 7.01 -10.87
CA ARG A 123 -4.26 6.63 -11.69
C ARG A 123 -3.95 5.15 -11.59
N ARG A 124 -3.57 4.56 -12.73
CA ARG A 124 -3.19 3.12 -12.82
C ARG A 124 -1.73 2.86 -12.48
N LYS A 125 -0.87 3.85 -12.67
CA LYS A 125 0.57 3.77 -12.40
C LYS A 125 0.89 4.14 -10.94
N ILE A 126 0.13 3.56 -10.02
CA ILE A 126 0.37 3.61 -8.58
C ILE A 126 0.56 2.17 -8.10
N VAL A 127 1.62 1.95 -7.33
CA VAL A 127 1.88 0.67 -6.68
C VAL A 127 1.91 0.89 -5.17
N VAL A 128 1.03 0.21 -4.46
CA VAL A 128 1.01 0.20 -2.99
C VAL A 128 1.87 -0.96 -2.51
N ILE A 129 2.89 -0.64 -1.74
CA ILE A 129 3.80 -1.58 -1.09
C ILE A 129 3.46 -1.57 0.41
N ALA A 130 2.77 -2.60 0.88
CA ALA A 130 2.33 -2.68 2.27
C ALA A 130 3.35 -3.46 3.12
N ASP A 131 3.87 -2.83 4.16
CA ASP A 131 4.65 -3.52 5.18
C ASP A 131 3.72 -4.21 6.19
N GLU A 132 4.17 -5.34 6.75
CA GLU A 132 3.42 -6.17 7.70
C GLU A 132 2.00 -6.54 7.22
N ALA A 133 1.89 -6.98 5.94
CA ALA A 133 0.63 -7.26 5.25
C ALA A 133 -0.27 -8.31 5.94
N HIS A 134 0.29 -9.09 6.88
CA HIS A 134 -0.43 -10.14 7.62
C HIS A 134 -1.25 -9.64 8.81
N ARG A 135 -1.11 -8.36 9.19
CA ARG A 135 -1.82 -7.83 10.36
C ARG A 135 -3.32 -7.74 10.12
N SER A 136 -4.10 -8.13 11.12
CA SER A 136 -5.57 -8.28 11.10
C SER A 136 -6.38 -7.02 10.76
N HIS A 137 -5.71 -5.87 10.58
CA HIS A 137 -6.36 -4.60 10.23
C HIS A 137 -6.74 -4.49 8.74
N TYR A 138 -6.30 -5.44 7.90
CA TYR A 138 -6.55 -5.44 6.46
C TYR A 138 -7.88 -6.11 6.04
N GLY A 139 -8.89 -6.17 6.91
CA GLY A 139 -10.17 -6.84 6.58
C GLY A 139 -10.97 -6.15 5.46
N PHE A 140 -11.55 -6.95 4.55
CA PHE A 140 -12.55 -6.50 3.56
C PHE A 140 -13.97 -6.54 4.10
N GLY A 141 -14.20 -7.30 5.18
CA GLY A 141 -15.53 -7.53 5.72
C GLY A 141 -16.07 -6.27 6.39
N GLY A 142 -17.24 -5.82 5.96
CA GLY A 142 -18.04 -4.92 6.78
C GLY A 142 -18.41 -5.66 8.08
N ARG A 143 -18.11 -5.06 9.22
CA ARG A 143 -18.63 -5.51 10.51
C ARG A 143 -19.87 -4.69 10.83
N VAL A 144 -20.98 -5.36 11.02
CA VAL A 144 -22.18 -4.73 11.57
C VAL A 144 -21.97 -4.65 13.08
N ASN A 145 -22.01 -3.44 13.63
CA ASN A 145 -21.96 -3.28 15.08
C ASN A 145 -23.32 -3.61 15.71
N GLU A 146 -23.39 -3.61 17.05
CA GLU A 146 -24.62 -3.87 17.80
C GLU A 146 -25.77 -2.90 17.46
N LYS A 147 -25.49 -1.78 16.80
CA LYS A 147 -26.47 -0.78 16.34
C LYS A 147 -26.91 -0.96 14.88
N GLY A 148 -26.46 -2.03 14.20
CA GLY A 148 -26.83 -2.31 12.81
C GLY A 148 -26.09 -1.49 11.75
N GLU A 149 -25.05 -0.75 12.13
CA GLU A 149 -24.28 0.10 11.22
C GLU A 149 -23.08 -0.67 10.64
N MET A 150 -22.85 -0.55 9.31
CA MET A 150 -21.76 -1.21 8.62
C MET A 150 -20.46 -0.41 8.75
N SER A 151 -19.42 -1.03 9.31
CA SER A 151 -18.06 -0.54 9.26
C SER A 151 -17.28 -1.30 8.18
N TYR A 152 -16.77 -0.60 7.19
CA TYR A 152 -15.93 -1.19 6.17
C TYR A 152 -14.50 -1.36 6.69
N GLY A 153 -13.89 -2.51 6.39
CA GLY A 153 -12.50 -2.77 6.77
C GLY A 153 -11.53 -1.85 6.01
N PHE A 154 -10.33 -1.68 6.58
CA PHE A 154 -9.26 -0.84 5.98
C PHE A 154 -8.96 -1.19 4.52
N ALA A 155 -8.97 -2.47 4.19
CA ALA A 155 -8.73 -2.93 2.83
C ALA A 155 -9.73 -2.41 1.80
N SER A 156 -11.00 -2.33 2.18
CA SER A 156 -12.04 -1.73 1.33
C SER A 156 -11.78 -0.24 1.12
N ASN A 157 -11.49 0.48 2.20
CA ASN A 157 -11.18 1.91 2.13
C ASN A 157 -9.94 2.20 1.27
N LEU A 158 -8.90 1.38 1.38
CA LEU A 158 -7.70 1.51 0.57
C LEU A 158 -7.98 1.28 -0.93
N ARG A 159 -8.80 0.27 -1.24
CA ARG A 159 -9.23 0.00 -2.63
C ARG A 159 -10.13 1.10 -3.18
N ASP A 160 -11.04 1.64 -2.37
CA ASP A 160 -11.89 2.76 -2.75
C ASP A 160 -11.07 4.04 -2.99
N ALA A 161 -10.07 4.31 -2.14
CA ALA A 161 -9.17 5.45 -2.29
C ALA A 161 -8.26 5.36 -3.52
N LEU A 162 -7.82 4.15 -3.88
CA LEU A 162 -6.88 3.88 -4.97
C LEU A 162 -7.40 2.74 -5.88
N PRO A 163 -8.53 2.93 -6.58
CA PRO A 163 -9.26 1.84 -7.25
C PRO A 163 -8.47 1.18 -8.39
N ASN A 164 -7.52 1.88 -8.98
CA ASN A 164 -6.71 1.39 -10.10
C ASN A 164 -5.25 1.09 -9.73
N ALA A 165 -4.86 1.23 -8.47
CA ALA A 165 -3.51 0.91 -8.00
C ALA A 165 -3.28 -0.61 -7.94
N SER A 166 -2.03 -1.03 -8.11
CA SER A 166 -1.60 -2.40 -7.85
C SER A 166 -1.08 -2.54 -6.43
N PHE A 167 -1.28 -3.70 -5.81
CA PHE A 167 -0.98 -3.93 -4.40
C PHE A 167 -0.05 -5.11 -4.23
N ILE A 168 1.01 -4.91 -3.46
CA ILE A 168 1.93 -5.96 -3.02
C ILE A 168 2.12 -5.88 -1.52
N GLY A 169 2.14 -7.03 -0.86
CA GLY A 169 2.38 -7.14 0.57
C GLY A 169 3.77 -7.67 0.89
N PHE A 170 4.36 -7.19 1.97
CA PHE A 170 5.53 -7.78 2.60
C PHE A 170 5.15 -8.20 4.02
N ALA A 171 5.49 -9.44 4.40
CA ALA A 171 5.14 -10.00 5.69
C ALA A 171 6.37 -10.58 6.38
N GLY A 172 6.49 -10.32 7.69
CA GLY A 172 7.56 -10.88 8.53
C GLY A 172 7.28 -12.31 9.01
N THR A 173 6.01 -12.72 8.99
CA THR A 173 5.56 -14.07 9.36
C THR A 173 4.90 -14.75 8.17
N PRO A 174 4.94 -16.09 8.07
CA PRO A 174 4.23 -16.83 7.04
C PRO A 174 2.73 -16.49 7.09
N ILE A 175 2.16 -16.20 5.93
CA ILE A 175 0.72 -16.02 5.81
C ILE A 175 0.09 -17.41 5.80
N GLU A 176 -0.75 -17.67 6.78
CA GLU A 176 -1.50 -18.92 6.81
C GLU A 176 -2.44 -19.00 5.61
N LYS A 177 -2.63 -20.21 5.08
CA LYS A 177 -3.55 -20.45 3.95
C LYS A 177 -4.98 -19.99 4.21
N THR A 178 -5.33 -19.77 5.47
CA THR A 178 -6.64 -19.30 5.96
C THR A 178 -6.79 -17.77 5.96
N ASP A 179 -5.73 -16.99 5.70
CA ASP A 179 -5.84 -15.54 5.66
C ASP A 179 -6.47 -15.04 4.34
N ALA A 180 -7.80 -15.21 4.27
CA ALA A 180 -8.60 -14.78 3.13
C ALA A 180 -8.52 -13.26 2.89
N ASN A 181 -8.30 -12.46 3.94
CA ASN A 181 -8.25 -11.01 3.83
C ASN A 181 -6.98 -10.53 3.12
N THR A 182 -5.82 -11.04 3.50
CA THR A 182 -4.56 -10.69 2.86
C THR A 182 -4.54 -11.07 1.39
N ARG A 183 -5.03 -12.28 1.05
CA ARG A 183 -5.17 -12.72 -0.34
C ARG A 183 -6.15 -11.89 -1.15
N ALA A 184 -7.24 -11.46 -0.53
CA ALA A 184 -8.23 -10.63 -1.21
C ALA A 184 -7.66 -9.28 -1.65
N ILE A 185 -6.67 -8.73 -0.92
CA ILE A 185 -6.00 -7.45 -1.25
C ILE A 185 -4.85 -7.66 -2.22
N PHE A 186 -3.94 -8.59 -1.88
CA PHE A 186 -2.62 -8.68 -2.52
C PHE A 186 -2.55 -9.81 -3.55
N GLY A 187 -3.44 -10.79 -3.50
CA GLY A 187 -3.34 -12.03 -4.26
C GLY A 187 -2.54 -13.10 -3.52
N ASP A 188 -2.29 -14.22 -4.21
CA ASP A 188 -1.45 -15.33 -3.73
C ASP A 188 0.03 -15.07 -3.97
#